data_8936c37ad8dcfa34022d68126e12ff82
#
_entry.id   8936c37ad8dcfa34022d68126e12ff82
#
_cell.length_a   1.000
_cell.length_b   1.000
_cell.length_c   1.000
_cell.angle_alpha   90.00
_cell.angle_beta   90.00
_cell.angle_gamma   90.00
#
_symmetry.space_group_name_H-M   'P 1'
#
loop_
_entity.id
_entity.type
_entity.pdbx_description
1 polymer ?
#
loop_
_entity_poly.entity_id
_entity_poly.type
_entity_poly.pdbx_seq_one_letter_code
_entity_poly.pdbx_strand_id
1 'polypeptide(L)'
;YRGVPTMTAIAKHLAIDMTVMRGTKADSISQQGNRWMAMLDNGETVVAKKMLITSPVPQTMDLLATGNIVLPADKLARLSRIQYEPCIAVMAVLDGPTAIEAPGAISLEKGPISWLSDNLQKGVSKIPAVTIHGSAEFSAHQFERDHMEAGQRLIDIATPFLGTAKVTEYQVHGWRYSKPTVVDDASCMLVSEATDLPPLALAGDAFAGPRFEGAVQSGWAAAKRLMSTH
;
A
#
# COMPACT_ATOMS: atom_id res chain seq x y z
N TYR A 1 -3.61 -12.64 12.97
CA TYR A 1 -4.23 -11.48 13.63
C TYR A 1 -4.96 -10.63 12.60
N ARG A 2 -6.01 -9.94 13.02
CA ARG A 2 -6.77 -8.98 12.21
C ARG A 2 -7.20 -7.77 13.04
N GLY A 3 -7.38 -6.62 12.40
CA GLY A 3 -8.03 -5.46 13.01
C GLY A 3 -9.55 -5.70 13.14
N VAL A 4 -10.17 -5.21 14.21
CA VAL A 4 -11.61 -5.30 14.46
C VAL A 4 -12.20 -3.89 14.37
N PRO A 5 -13.24 -3.66 13.57
CA PRO A 5 -13.95 -4.59 12.67
C PRO A 5 -13.17 -4.90 11.37
N THR A 6 -12.18 -4.10 10.98
CA THR A 6 -11.37 -4.27 9.77
C THR A 6 -9.91 -3.89 10.01
N MET A 7 -9.00 -4.21 9.09
CA MET A 7 -7.58 -3.80 9.19
C MET A 7 -7.41 -2.27 9.24
N THR A 8 -8.30 -1.50 8.61
CA THR A 8 -8.27 -0.03 8.67
C THR A 8 -8.52 0.53 10.07
N ALA A 9 -9.12 -0.25 10.99
CA ALA A 9 -9.32 0.17 12.38
C ALA A 9 -7.99 0.43 13.10
N ILE A 10 -6.95 -0.32 12.76
CA ILE A 10 -5.61 -0.14 13.36
C ILE A 10 -5.02 1.22 12.93
N ALA A 11 -5.06 1.53 11.62
CA ALA A 11 -4.58 2.81 11.11
C ALA A 11 -5.39 3.99 11.68
N LYS A 12 -6.72 3.84 11.78
CA LYS A 12 -7.59 4.86 12.40
C LYS A 12 -7.27 5.07 13.87
N HIS A 13 -6.96 4.02 14.61
CA HIS A 13 -6.53 4.12 16.01
C HIS A 13 -5.21 4.88 16.16
N LEU A 14 -4.23 4.57 15.30
CA LEU A 14 -2.94 5.26 15.30
C LEU A 14 -3.05 6.73 14.88
N ALA A 15 -4.09 7.09 14.14
CA ALA A 15 -4.35 8.45 13.67
C ALA A 15 -5.26 9.28 14.59
N ILE A 16 -5.60 8.78 15.79
CA ILE A 16 -6.36 9.56 16.79
C ILE A 16 -5.55 10.83 17.11
N ASP A 17 -6.23 11.96 17.21
CA ASP A 17 -5.68 13.29 17.44
C ASP A 17 -4.78 13.84 16.32
N MET A 18 -4.76 13.20 15.15
CA MET A 18 -4.09 13.71 13.96
C MET A 18 -5.09 14.35 12.98
N THR A 19 -4.68 15.42 12.31
CA THR A 19 -5.42 15.96 11.16
C THR A 19 -5.20 15.05 9.96
N VAL A 20 -6.25 14.37 9.49
CA VAL A 20 -6.20 13.47 8.34
C VAL A 20 -7.06 14.02 7.21
N MET A 21 -6.43 14.43 6.11
CA MET A 21 -7.09 14.84 4.86
C MET A 21 -7.32 13.60 3.99
N ARG A 22 -8.57 13.18 3.86
CA ARG A 22 -8.96 12.00 3.06
C ARG A 22 -9.51 12.42 1.71
N GLY A 23 -9.32 11.55 0.70
CA GLY A 23 -9.75 11.86 -0.66
C GLY A 23 -8.95 13.00 -1.27
N THR A 24 -7.73 13.19 -0.82
CA THR A 24 -6.85 14.30 -1.19
C THR A 24 -5.49 13.73 -1.56
N LYS A 25 -4.98 14.11 -2.73
CA LYS A 25 -3.68 13.67 -3.25
C LYS A 25 -2.72 14.85 -3.32
N ALA A 26 -1.48 14.64 -2.93
CA ALA A 26 -0.41 15.59 -3.23
C ALA A 26 0.02 15.40 -4.69
N ASP A 27 -0.21 16.40 -5.52
CA ASP A 27 0.15 16.38 -6.95
C ASP A 27 1.58 16.85 -7.18
N SER A 28 2.05 17.77 -6.34
CA SER A 28 3.44 18.23 -6.41
C SER A 28 3.96 18.67 -5.06
N ILE A 29 5.28 18.63 -4.91
CA ILE A 29 5.98 19.21 -3.78
C ILE A 29 7.05 20.17 -4.29
N SER A 30 7.36 21.19 -3.49
CA SER A 30 8.46 22.11 -3.77
C SER A 30 9.09 22.64 -2.48
N GLN A 31 10.31 23.12 -2.60
CA GLN A 31 10.99 23.85 -1.53
C GLN A 31 10.79 25.36 -1.69
N GLN A 32 10.42 26.03 -0.63
CA GLN A 32 10.40 27.49 -0.56
C GLN A 32 11.15 27.97 0.68
N GLY A 33 12.36 28.44 0.49
CA GLY A 33 13.27 28.73 1.60
C GLY A 33 13.51 27.49 2.46
N ASN A 34 13.29 27.60 3.77
CA ASN A 34 13.43 26.47 4.71
C ASN A 34 12.09 25.79 5.00
N ARG A 35 11.21 25.67 4.00
CA ARG A 35 9.90 25.02 4.13
C ARG A 35 9.57 24.18 2.91
N TRP A 36 8.78 23.15 3.14
CA TRP A 36 8.11 22.36 2.13
C TRP A 36 6.76 22.96 1.78
N MET A 37 6.40 22.92 0.52
CA MET A 37 5.06 23.20 0.00
C MET A 37 4.57 21.97 -0.74
N ALA A 38 3.39 21.47 -0.38
CA ALA A 38 2.68 20.42 -1.11
C ALA A 38 1.42 21.01 -1.72
N MET A 39 1.30 20.96 -3.04
CA MET A 39 0.09 21.30 -3.76
C MET A 39 -0.79 20.07 -3.85
N LEU A 40 -2.06 20.22 -3.53
CA LEU A 40 -3.04 19.15 -3.49
C LEU A 40 -3.91 19.18 -4.76
N ASP A 41 -4.51 18.04 -5.10
CA ASP A 41 -5.39 17.87 -6.27
C ASP A 41 -6.66 18.74 -6.25
N ASN A 42 -7.04 19.24 -5.08
CA ASN A 42 -8.14 20.20 -4.90
C ASN A 42 -7.69 21.67 -5.05
N GLY A 43 -6.42 21.93 -5.36
CA GLY A 43 -5.83 23.26 -5.51
C GLY A 43 -5.36 23.91 -4.20
N GLU A 44 -5.56 23.28 -3.04
CA GLU A 44 -5.03 23.76 -1.77
C GLU A 44 -3.51 23.53 -1.67
N THR A 45 -2.86 24.33 -0.83
CA THR A 45 -1.42 24.18 -0.55
C THR A 45 -1.20 23.97 0.95
N VAL A 46 -0.45 22.94 1.28
CA VAL A 46 0.01 22.68 2.64
C VAL A 46 1.48 23.10 2.76
N VAL A 47 1.78 23.91 3.78
CA VAL A 47 3.15 24.37 4.06
C VAL A 47 3.65 23.74 5.35
N ALA A 48 4.84 23.16 5.34
CA ALA A 48 5.42 22.47 6.48
C ALA A 48 6.92 22.76 6.64
N LYS A 49 7.41 22.71 7.87
CA LYS A 49 8.84 22.81 8.18
C LYS A 49 9.58 21.49 7.92
N LYS A 50 8.90 20.38 8.07
CA LYS A 50 9.45 19.01 7.92
C LYS A 50 8.45 18.17 7.13
N MET A 51 8.93 17.26 6.32
CA MET A 51 8.10 16.40 5.48
C MET A 51 8.48 14.92 5.68
N LEU A 52 7.47 14.08 5.74
CA LEU A 52 7.60 12.62 5.68
C LEU A 52 6.77 12.11 4.51
N ILE A 53 7.39 11.39 3.59
CA ILE A 53 6.70 10.75 2.46
C ILE A 53 6.67 9.24 2.72
N THR A 54 5.48 8.64 2.62
CA THR A 54 5.25 7.21 2.90
C THR A 54 4.59 6.47 1.75
N SER A 55 4.46 7.11 0.59
CA SER A 55 4.01 6.44 -0.63
C SER A 55 5.03 5.39 -1.10
N PRO A 56 4.62 4.38 -1.90
CA PRO A 56 5.56 3.47 -2.56
C PRO A 56 6.69 4.22 -3.25
N VAL A 57 7.90 3.66 -3.20
CA VAL A 57 9.11 4.37 -3.65
C VAL A 57 9.00 4.92 -5.08
N PRO A 58 8.45 4.21 -6.09
CA PRO A 58 8.27 4.80 -7.42
C PRO A 58 7.41 6.07 -7.40
N GLN A 59 6.29 6.05 -6.67
CA GLN A 59 5.42 7.23 -6.53
C GLN A 59 6.11 8.36 -5.73
N THR A 60 6.93 8.01 -4.75
CA THR A 60 7.78 8.98 -4.03
C THR A 60 8.77 9.65 -4.99
N MET A 61 9.41 8.88 -5.86
CA MET A 61 10.34 9.42 -6.86
C MET A 61 9.65 10.36 -7.86
N ASP A 62 8.46 9.96 -8.33
CA ASP A 62 7.64 10.82 -9.20
C ASP A 62 7.29 12.15 -8.49
N LEU A 63 6.88 12.07 -7.22
CA LEU A 63 6.54 13.26 -6.43
C LEU A 63 7.75 14.17 -6.21
N LEU A 64 8.93 13.61 -5.90
CA LEU A 64 10.18 14.37 -5.76
C LEU A 64 10.55 15.08 -7.08
N ALA A 65 10.33 14.41 -8.21
CA ALA A 65 10.61 14.97 -9.53
C ALA A 65 9.73 16.20 -9.85
N THR A 66 8.49 16.27 -9.35
CA THR A 66 7.60 17.44 -9.56
C THR A 66 8.20 18.73 -8.99
N GLY A 67 8.99 18.63 -7.90
CA GLY A 67 9.64 19.76 -7.24
C GLY A 67 11.09 19.97 -7.67
N ASN A 68 11.58 19.23 -8.67
CA ASN A 68 13.00 19.20 -9.04
C ASN A 68 13.93 18.89 -7.86
N ILE A 69 13.49 18.05 -6.93
CA ILE A 69 14.24 17.65 -5.75
C ILE A 69 15.29 16.62 -6.15
N VAL A 70 16.55 17.03 -6.13
CA VAL A 70 17.69 16.18 -6.46
C VAL A 70 18.14 15.42 -5.23
N LEU A 71 18.12 14.10 -5.32
CA LEU A 71 18.61 13.22 -4.26
C LEU A 71 20.13 13.03 -4.38
N PRO A 72 20.86 12.90 -3.25
CA PRO A 72 22.23 12.40 -3.26
C PRO A 72 22.33 11.05 -3.98
N ALA A 73 23.42 10.86 -4.73
CA ALA A 73 23.60 9.69 -5.61
C ALA A 73 23.51 8.35 -4.85
N ASP A 74 24.03 8.28 -3.63
CA ASP A 74 23.96 7.11 -2.77
C ASP A 74 22.52 6.78 -2.38
N LYS A 75 21.70 7.79 -2.05
CA LYS A 75 20.28 7.63 -1.70
C LYS A 75 19.45 7.21 -2.91
N LEU A 76 19.70 7.84 -4.06
CA LEU A 76 19.07 7.46 -5.32
C LEU A 76 19.37 6.00 -5.69
N ALA A 77 20.64 5.58 -5.58
CA ALA A 77 21.06 4.21 -5.86
C ALA A 77 20.38 3.18 -4.92
N ARG A 78 20.15 3.53 -3.65
CA ARG A 78 19.41 2.68 -2.71
C ARG A 78 17.95 2.56 -3.09
N LEU A 79 17.27 3.68 -3.36
CA LEU A 79 15.84 3.70 -3.73
C LEU A 79 15.59 2.96 -5.04
N SER A 80 16.50 3.07 -6.03
CA SER A 80 16.38 2.40 -7.33
C SER A 80 16.46 0.86 -7.25
N ARG A 81 16.94 0.28 -6.15
CA ARG A 81 16.97 -1.17 -5.94
C ARG A 81 15.64 -1.72 -5.42
N ILE A 82 14.80 -0.87 -4.87
CA ILE A 82 13.51 -1.29 -4.27
C ILE A 82 12.57 -1.75 -5.40
N GLN A 83 12.02 -2.94 -5.22
CA GLN A 83 11.12 -3.56 -6.20
C GLN A 83 9.82 -3.94 -5.53
N TYR A 84 8.76 -3.95 -6.32
CA TYR A 84 7.41 -4.31 -5.89
C TYR A 84 6.80 -5.35 -6.81
N GLU A 85 6.00 -6.23 -6.25
CA GLU A 85 5.09 -7.08 -7.00
C GLU A 85 3.69 -6.46 -7.04
N PRO A 86 2.99 -6.55 -8.19
CA PRO A 86 1.61 -6.11 -8.29
C PRO A 86 0.66 -7.19 -7.76
N CYS A 87 -0.58 -6.77 -7.45
CA CYS A 87 -1.67 -7.69 -7.10
C CYS A 87 -2.98 -7.21 -7.70
N ILE A 88 -3.63 -8.05 -8.49
CA ILE A 88 -5.04 -7.88 -8.86
C ILE A 88 -5.87 -8.58 -7.79
N ALA A 89 -6.72 -7.83 -7.12
CA ALA A 89 -7.57 -8.31 -6.04
C ALA A 89 -9.04 -8.26 -6.45
N VAL A 90 -9.77 -9.35 -6.23
CA VAL A 90 -11.22 -9.42 -6.38
C VAL A 90 -11.87 -9.41 -5.02
N MET A 91 -12.88 -8.58 -4.84
CA MET A 91 -13.78 -8.57 -3.69
C MET A 91 -15.15 -8.95 -4.19
N ALA A 92 -15.65 -10.13 -3.82
CA ALA A 92 -16.90 -10.66 -4.32
C ALA A 92 -17.90 -10.95 -3.20
N VAL A 93 -19.17 -10.62 -3.44
CA VAL A 93 -20.34 -11.01 -2.64
C VAL A 93 -20.87 -12.34 -3.19
N LEU A 94 -21.29 -13.21 -2.29
CA LEU A 94 -21.77 -14.55 -2.61
C LEU A 94 -23.22 -14.74 -2.14
N ASP A 95 -23.94 -15.65 -2.78
CA ASP A 95 -25.30 -16.05 -2.39
C ASP A 95 -25.33 -17.12 -1.26
N GLY A 96 -24.17 -17.63 -0.86
CA GLY A 96 -24.04 -18.63 0.19
C GLY A 96 -22.62 -18.72 0.78
N PRO A 97 -22.40 -19.60 1.76
CA PRO A 97 -21.12 -19.78 2.40
C PRO A 97 -20.10 -20.42 1.43
N THR A 98 -18.82 -20.12 1.64
CA THR A 98 -17.72 -20.76 0.89
C THR A 98 -17.42 -22.17 1.40
N ALA A 99 -16.69 -22.96 0.61
CA ALA A 99 -16.10 -24.24 1.04
C ALA A 99 -14.73 -24.05 1.72
N ILE A 100 -14.31 -22.82 1.99
CA ILE A 100 -13.04 -22.53 2.68
C ILE A 100 -13.20 -22.94 4.16
N GLU A 101 -12.33 -23.84 4.61
CA GLU A 101 -12.33 -24.29 6.00
C GLU A 101 -11.88 -23.17 6.97
N ALA A 102 -12.25 -23.30 8.24
CA ALA A 102 -11.77 -22.41 9.28
C ALA A 102 -10.24 -22.43 9.35
N PRO A 103 -9.58 -21.28 9.53
CA PRO A 103 -10.12 -19.98 9.95
C PRO A 103 -10.59 -19.07 8.80
N GLY A 104 -10.96 -19.60 7.65
CA GLY A 104 -11.52 -18.82 6.55
C GLY A 104 -10.47 -18.15 5.67
N ALA A 105 -9.29 -18.75 5.51
CA ALA A 105 -8.25 -18.23 4.62
C ALA A 105 -7.33 -19.34 4.12
N ILE A 106 -6.92 -19.24 2.85
CA ILE A 106 -6.01 -20.18 2.18
C ILE A 106 -4.90 -19.41 1.49
N SER A 107 -3.67 -19.83 1.69
CA SER A 107 -2.51 -19.40 0.90
C SER A 107 -2.17 -20.47 -0.12
N LEU A 108 -2.00 -20.09 -1.37
CA LEU A 108 -1.63 -20.99 -2.46
C LEU A 108 -0.23 -20.62 -2.96
N GLU A 109 0.65 -21.62 -3.02
CA GLU A 109 2.04 -21.41 -3.46
C GLU A 109 2.20 -21.38 -4.98
N LYS A 110 1.25 -21.96 -5.71
CA LYS A 110 1.31 -22.13 -7.17
C LYS A 110 0.00 -21.74 -7.84
N GLY A 111 0.12 -21.27 -9.08
CA GLY A 111 -1.02 -20.91 -9.92
C GLY A 111 -1.38 -19.42 -9.88
N PRO A 112 -2.50 -19.06 -10.54
CA PRO A 112 -2.90 -17.67 -10.70
C PRO A 112 -3.39 -16.98 -9.42
N ILE A 113 -3.80 -17.73 -8.40
CA ILE A 113 -4.26 -17.21 -7.11
C ILE A 113 -3.18 -17.45 -6.06
N SER A 114 -2.84 -16.42 -5.27
CA SER A 114 -1.92 -16.54 -4.14
C SER A 114 -2.63 -16.65 -2.79
N TRP A 115 -3.85 -16.05 -2.69
CA TRP A 115 -4.58 -15.97 -1.43
C TRP A 115 -6.08 -15.89 -1.67
N LEU A 116 -6.85 -16.62 -0.83
CA LEU A 116 -8.30 -16.45 -0.69
C LEU A 116 -8.66 -16.24 0.77
N SER A 117 -9.67 -15.43 1.02
CA SER A 117 -10.22 -15.31 2.37
C SER A 117 -11.73 -15.14 2.37
N ASP A 118 -12.42 -15.93 3.17
CA ASP A 118 -13.83 -15.81 3.50
C ASP A 118 -13.98 -14.67 4.51
N ASN A 119 -14.58 -13.58 4.09
CA ASN A 119 -14.70 -12.37 4.89
C ASN A 119 -15.81 -12.49 5.96
N LEU A 120 -16.78 -13.39 5.78
CA LEU A 120 -17.78 -13.70 6.80
C LEU A 120 -17.14 -14.48 7.96
N GLN A 121 -16.40 -15.58 7.65
CA GLN A 121 -15.69 -16.34 8.68
C GLN A 121 -14.64 -15.50 9.41
N LYS A 122 -13.95 -14.61 8.68
CA LYS A 122 -13.02 -13.63 9.29
C LYS A 122 -13.75 -12.60 10.15
N GLY A 123 -15.07 -12.49 10.06
CA GLY A 123 -15.87 -11.51 10.79
C GLY A 123 -15.61 -10.05 10.36
N VAL A 124 -15.20 -9.81 9.11
CA VAL A 124 -15.07 -8.49 8.51
C VAL A 124 -16.25 -8.13 7.61
N SER A 125 -17.03 -9.13 7.19
CA SER A 125 -18.30 -8.97 6.50
C SER A 125 -19.46 -9.53 7.35
N LYS A 126 -20.66 -8.99 7.15
CA LYS A 126 -21.90 -9.50 7.72
C LYS A 126 -22.66 -10.45 6.79
N ILE A 127 -22.25 -10.50 5.53
CA ILE A 127 -22.82 -11.34 4.48
C ILE A 127 -21.71 -12.20 3.88
N PRO A 128 -22.03 -13.32 3.21
CA PRO A 128 -21.06 -14.13 2.52
C PRO A 128 -20.27 -13.28 1.50
N ALA A 129 -18.96 -13.25 1.63
CA ALA A 129 -18.09 -12.49 0.75
C ALA A 129 -16.67 -13.08 0.80
N VAL A 130 -15.98 -13.02 -0.34
CA VAL A 130 -14.62 -13.51 -0.48
C VAL A 130 -13.70 -12.43 -1.04
N THR A 131 -12.44 -12.45 -0.59
CA THR A 131 -11.36 -11.71 -1.23
C THR A 131 -10.41 -12.71 -1.88
N ILE A 132 -10.10 -12.49 -3.16
CA ILE A 132 -9.20 -13.32 -3.96
C ILE A 132 -8.03 -12.44 -4.40
N HIS A 133 -6.80 -12.84 -4.10
CA HIS A 133 -5.60 -12.16 -4.59
C HIS A 133 -4.98 -12.99 -5.71
N GLY A 134 -4.78 -12.36 -6.85
CA GLY A 134 -3.95 -12.90 -7.93
C GLY A 134 -2.50 -13.07 -7.45
N SER A 135 -1.82 -14.08 -7.97
CA SER A 135 -0.37 -14.23 -7.76
C SER A 135 0.38 -13.06 -8.41
N ALA A 136 1.62 -12.81 -7.98
CA ALA A 136 2.45 -11.76 -8.56
C ALA A 136 2.65 -11.95 -10.05
N GLU A 137 2.89 -13.19 -10.50
CA GLU A 137 3.05 -13.54 -11.90
C GLU A 137 1.78 -13.27 -12.71
N PHE A 138 0.63 -13.79 -12.26
CA PHE A 138 -0.66 -13.56 -12.91
C PHE A 138 -0.95 -12.06 -12.97
N SER A 139 -0.77 -11.36 -11.85
CA SER A 139 -1.06 -9.93 -11.75
C SER A 139 -0.16 -9.11 -12.69
N ALA A 140 1.14 -9.41 -12.76
CA ALA A 140 2.07 -8.72 -13.66
C ALA A 140 1.66 -8.89 -15.14
N HIS A 141 1.27 -10.10 -15.54
CA HIS A 141 0.82 -10.37 -16.92
C HIS A 141 -0.51 -9.69 -17.28
N GLN A 142 -1.38 -9.45 -16.30
CA GLN A 142 -2.72 -8.89 -16.52
C GLN A 142 -2.84 -7.40 -16.19
N PHE A 143 -1.82 -6.80 -15.58
CA PHE A 143 -1.94 -5.48 -14.95
C PHE A 143 -2.28 -4.35 -15.94
N GLU A 144 -1.75 -4.41 -17.15
CA GLU A 144 -2.00 -3.40 -18.21
C GLU A 144 -3.19 -3.77 -19.12
N ARG A 145 -3.96 -4.80 -18.73
CA ARG A 145 -5.14 -5.28 -19.47
C ARG A 145 -6.42 -4.89 -18.73
N ASP A 146 -7.56 -5.36 -19.22
CA ASP A 146 -8.84 -5.18 -18.55
C ASP A 146 -8.86 -5.93 -17.20
N HIS A 147 -8.94 -5.17 -16.12
CA HIS A 147 -8.97 -5.73 -14.77
C HIS A 147 -10.26 -6.51 -14.50
N MET A 148 -11.39 -6.15 -15.13
CA MET A 148 -12.64 -6.91 -14.95
C MET A 148 -12.54 -8.30 -15.57
N GLU A 149 -11.93 -8.42 -16.77
CA GLU A 149 -11.64 -9.72 -17.39
C GLU A 149 -10.68 -10.54 -16.51
N ALA A 150 -9.60 -9.93 -16.03
CA ALA A 150 -8.66 -10.60 -15.11
C ALA A 150 -9.34 -11.06 -13.82
N GLY A 151 -10.24 -10.24 -13.27
CA GLY A 151 -11.04 -10.56 -12.09
C GLY A 151 -11.98 -11.75 -12.33
N GLN A 152 -12.69 -11.77 -13.47
CA GLN A 152 -13.54 -12.89 -13.82
C GLN A 152 -12.74 -14.20 -13.92
N ARG A 153 -11.56 -14.17 -14.53
CA ARG A 153 -10.66 -15.35 -14.58
C ARG A 153 -10.25 -15.85 -13.20
N LEU A 154 -9.98 -14.93 -12.26
CA LEU A 154 -9.68 -15.32 -10.87
C LEU A 154 -10.90 -15.93 -10.17
N ILE A 155 -12.12 -15.44 -10.43
CA ILE A 155 -13.37 -16.01 -9.91
C ILE A 155 -13.56 -17.43 -10.45
N ASP A 156 -13.39 -17.63 -11.75
CA ASP A 156 -13.55 -18.95 -12.40
C ASP A 156 -12.57 -19.98 -11.79
N ILE A 157 -11.32 -19.58 -11.57
CA ILE A 157 -10.29 -20.43 -10.93
C ILE A 157 -10.60 -20.68 -9.46
N ALA A 158 -11.24 -19.72 -8.77
CA ALA A 158 -11.59 -19.85 -7.36
C ALA A 158 -12.82 -20.73 -7.11
N THR A 159 -13.59 -21.12 -8.14
CA THR A 159 -14.84 -21.90 -8.02
C THR A 159 -14.75 -23.11 -7.08
N PRO A 160 -13.69 -23.95 -7.09
CA PRO A 160 -13.57 -25.06 -6.15
C PRO A 160 -13.58 -24.66 -4.67
N PHE A 161 -13.11 -23.45 -4.36
CA PHE A 161 -13.06 -22.91 -2.99
C PHE A 161 -14.37 -22.22 -2.59
N LEU A 162 -15.18 -21.82 -3.57
CA LEU A 162 -16.50 -21.23 -3.32
C LEU A 162 -17.55 -22.32 -3.02
N GLY A 163 -17.31 -23.58 -3.41
CA GLY A 163 -18.24 -24.66 -3.24
C GLY A 163 -19.48 -24.51 -4.12
N THR A 164 -20.68 -24.48 -3.52
CA THR A 164 -21.95 -24.26 -4.25
C THR A 164 -22.34 -22.78 -4.35
N ALA A 165 -21.63 -21.90 -3.63
CA ALA A 165 -21.95 -20.48 -3.63
C ALA A 165 -21.58 -19.83 -4.97
N LYS A 166 -22.43 -18.91 -5.42
CA LYS A 166 -22.23 -18.14 -6.66
C LYS A 166 -21.90 -16.69 -6.34
N VAL A 167 -21.04 -16.10 -7.15
CA VAL A 167 -20.78 -14.67 -7.10
C VAL A 167 -22.01 -13.92 -7.62
N THR A 168 -22.53 -13.00 -6.82
CA THR A 168 -23.67 -12.13 -7.18
C THR A 168 -23.22 -10.75 -7.61
N GLU A 169 -22.12 -10.26 -7.03
CA GLU A 169 -21.53 -8.97 -7.32
C GLU A 169 -20.04 -9.03 -7.03
N TYR A 170 -19.22 -8.32 -7.79
CA TYR A 170 -17.79 -8.21 -7.49
C TYR A 170 -17.20 -6.89 -7.96
N GLN A 171 -16.08 -6.55 -7.34
CA GLN A 171 -15.22 -5.44 -7.70
C GLN A 171 -13.79 -5.94 -7.89
N VAL A 172 -13.06 -5.32 -8.79
CA VAL A 172 -11.65 -5.64 -9.05
C VAL A 172 -10.79 -4.41 -8.81
N HIS A 173 -9.70 -4.60 -8.08
CA HIS A 173 -8.73 -3.54 -7.84
C HIS A 173 -7.31 -4.00 -8.18
N GLY A 174 -6.59 -3.19 -8.95
CA GLY A 174 -5.19 -3.43 -9.28
C GLY A 174 -4.26 -2.62 -8.35
N TRP A 175 -3.49 -3.31 -7.53
CA TRP A 175 -2.42 -2.73 -6.71
C TRP A 175 -1.10 -2.86 -7.44
N ARG A 176 -0.60 -1.78 -8.06
CA ARG A 176 0.68 -1.81 -8.79
C ARG A 176 1.87 -2.06 -7.86
N TYR A 177 1.86 -1.47 -6.71
CA TYR A 177 2.91 -1.58 -5.68
C TYR A 177 2.35 -2.28 -4.45
N SER A 178 1.89 -3.52 -4.63
CA SER A 178 1.16 -4.26 -3.59
C SER A 178 2.06 -4.68 -2.44
N LYS A 179 3.28 -5.13 -2.76
CA LYS A 179 4.20 -5.62 -1.76
C LYS A 179 5.64 -5.41 -2.23
N PRO A 180 6.51 -4.78 -1.45
CA PRO A 180 7.94 -4.72 -1.78
C PRO A 180 8.57 -6.11 -1.67
N THR A 181 9.32 -6.49 -2.70
CA THR A 181 10.09 -7.75 -2.78
C THR A 181 11.57 -7.51 -2.52
N VAL A 182 12.05 -6.31 -2.80
CA VAL A 182 13.36 -5.81 -2.38
C VAL A 182 13.13 -4.57 -1.54
N VAL A 183 13.62 -4.58 -0.31
CA VAL A 183 13.49 -3.50 0.67
C VAL A 183 14.84 -2.85 0.95
N ASP A 184 14.82 -1.65 1.52
CA ASP A 184 16.01 -1.00 2.03
C ASP A 184 16.41 -1.58 3.40
N ASP A 185 17.70 -1.65 3.69
CA ASP A 185 18.24 -2.21 4.93
C ASP A 185 17.99 -1.31 6.15
N ALA A 186 17.75 -0.01 5.93
CA ALA A 186 17.46 0.94 7.00
C ALA A 186 15.96 1.03 7.29
N SER A 187 15.59 1.31 8.53
CA SER A 187 14.19 1.46 8.94
C SER A 187 13.50 2.69 8.34
N CYS A 188 14.26 3.68 7.87
CA CYS A 188 13.79 4.86 7.13
C CYS A 188 14.97 5.54 6.47
N MET A 189 14.71 6.46 5.54
CA MET A 189 15.75 7.26 4.89
C MET A 189 15.55 8.74 5.21
N LEU A 190 16.56 9.40 5.80
CA LEU A 190 16.58 10.85 5.92
C LEU A 190 17.29 11.43 4.68
N VAL A 191 16.56 12.21 3.88
CA VAL A 191 17.04 12.74 2.61
C VAL A 191 17.87 14.01 2.81
N SER A 192 17.45 14.85 3.74
CA SER A 192 18.03 16.18 4.00
C SER A 192 19.41 16.15 4.65
N GLU A 193 19.94 14.98 5.04
CA GLU A 193 21.30 14.88 5.52
C GLU A 193 22.30 15.24 4.40
N ALA A 194 23.19 16.20 4.69
CA ALA A 194 24.18 16.73 3.76
C ALA A 194 23.59 17.41 2.49
N THR A 195 22.41 18.01 2.62
CA THR A 195 21.77 18.82 1.57
C THR A 195 21.24 20.13 2.14
N ASP A 196 20.96 21.11 1.26
CA ASP A 196 20.30 22.37 1.64
C ASP A 196 18.76 22.25 1.71
N LEU A 197 18.24 21.01 1.68
CA LEU A 197 16.80 20.75 1.77
C LEU A 197 16.32 20.90 3.21
N PRO A 198 15.08 21.39 3.41
CA PRO A 198 14.43 21.28 4.70
C PRO A 198 14.31 19.80 5.12
N PRO A 199 14.13 19.48 6.41
CA PRO A 199 14.05 18.12 6.87
C PRO A 199 13.02 17.28 6.09
N LEU A 200 13.49 16.21 5.43
CA LEU A 200 12.71 15.27 4.62
C LEU A 200 13.11 13.84 4.97
N ALA A 201 12.13 13.02 5.30
CA ALA A 201 12.33 11.59 5.47
C ALA A 201 11.41 10.78 4.57
N LEU A 202 11.87 9.59 4.19
CA LEU A 202 11.09 8.56 3.50
C LEU A 202 10.91 7.37 4.43
N ALA A 203 9.70 6.81 4.49
CA ALA A 203 9.37 5.65 5.29
C ALA A 203 8.26 4.82 4.62
N GLY A 204 7.96 3.67 5.18
CA GLY A 204 6.92 2.77 4.68
C GLY A 204 7.37 1.33 4.71
N ASP A 205 6.59 0.46 4.09
CA ASP A 205 6.80 -0.99 4.03
C ASP A 205 8.08 -1.40 3.26
N ALA A 206 8.64 -0.52 2.46
CA ALA A 206 9.90 -0.73 1.75
C ALA A 206 11.16 -0.53 2.61
N PHE A 207 11.03 -0.10 3.88
CA PHE A 207 12.17 0.22 4.74
C PHE A 207 12.33 -0.71 5.94
N ALA A 208 11.26 -1.08 6.62
CA ALA A 208 11.34 -1.95 7.81
C ALA A 208 10.65 -3.31 7.61
N GLY A 209 10.31 -3.62 6.36
CA GLY A 209 9.71 -4.88 5.95
C GLY A 209 8.29 -4.75 5.39
N PRO A 210 7.90 -5.68 4.53
CA PRO A 210 6.73 -5.58 3.65
C PRO A 210 5.42 -5.97 4.37
N ARG A 211 5.22 -5.54 5.60
CA ARG A 211 4.03 -5.82 6.40
C ARG A 211 3.59 -4.57 7.15
N PHE A 212 2.36 -4.59 7.65
CA PHE A 212 1.80 -3.50 8.43
C PHE A 212 2.71 -3.09 9.61
N GLU A 213 3.24 -4.06 10.36
CA GLU A 213 4.16 -3.81 11.45
C GLU A 213 5.43 -3.09 10.99
N GLY A 214 6.04 -3.54 9.89
CA GLY A 214 7.22 -2.90 9.30
C GLY A 214 6.94 -1.46 8.90
N ALA A 215 5.79 -1.18 8.27
CA ALA A 215 5.40 0.18 7.90
C ALA A 215 5.25 1.09 9.13
N VAL A 216 4.66 0.59 10.24
CA VAL A 216 4.53 1.34 11.50
C VAL A 216 5.90 1.62 12.13
N GLN A 217 6.76 0.60 12.22
CA GLN A 217 8.12 0.75 12.75
C GLN A 217 8.94 1.75 11.93
N SER A 218 8.82 1.69 10.61
CA SER A 218 9.46 2.64 9.70
C SER A 218 8.98 4.08 9.94
N GLY A 219 7.67 4.28 10.10
CA GLY A 219 7.09 5.58 10.42
C GLY A 219 7.60 6.14 11.75
N TRP A 220 7.69 5.32 12.80
CA TRP A 220 8.24 5.73 14.08
C TRP A 220 9.73 6.08 14.00
N ALA A 221 10.51 5.30 13.26
CA ALA A 221 11.93 5.58 13.06
C ALA A 221 12.13 6.93 12.35
N ALA A 222 11.35 7.20 11.29
CA ALA A 222 11.38 8.46 10.55
C ALA A 222 10.96 9.65 11.42
N ALA A 223 9.88 9.52 12.18
CA ALA A 223 9.41 10.57 13.09
C ALA A 223 10.49 10.93 14.14
N LYS A 224 11.12 9.93 14.76
CA LYS A 224 12.21 10.13 15.73
C LYS A 224 13.38 10.90 15.10
N ARG A 225 13.79 10.53 13.88
CA ARG A 225 14.89 11.22 13.17
C ARG A 225 14.50 12.66 12.79
N LEU A 226 13.29 12.88 12.27
CA LEU A 226 12.81 14.22 11.93
C LEU A 226 12.70 15.14 13.15
N MET A 227 12.31 14.60 14.31
CA MET A 227 12.28 15.41 15.54
C MET A 227 13.67 15.86 16.01
N SER A 228 14.70 15.07 15.73
CA SER A 228 16.10 15.38 16.10
C SER A 228 16.79 16.34 15.12
N THR A 229 16.21 16.66 13.97
CA THR A 229 16.74 17.67 13.03
C THR A 229 16.29 19.07 13.49
N HIS A 230 17.21 20.00 13.52
CA HIS A 230 16.96 21.42 13.90
C HIS A 230 16.68 22.28 12.69
#